data_dbd8bbeb8b7e43058f5ed4d1e4c9e8f1
#
_entry.id   dbd8bbeb8b7e43058f5ed4d1e4c9e8f1
#
_cell.length_a   1.000
_cell.length_b   1.000
_cell.length_c   1.000
_cell.angle_alpha   90.00
_cell.angle_beta   90.00
_cell.angle_gamma   90.00
#
_symmetry.space_group_name_H-M   'P 1'
#
loop_
_entity.id
_entity.type
_entity.pdbx_description
1 polymer ?
#
loop_
_entity_poly.entity_id
_entity_poly.type
_entity_poly.pdbx_seq_one_letter_code
_entity_poly.pdbx_strand_id
1 'polypeptide(L)'
;MYKDFIEYGWNVSDVHKIMGGVEKYTDQPVVISTWQSIYKEPKNFFERFDVIIGDEAHQYKAKSLTGILTKCMDAKYRIGLTGTLDGMEAHQLVLEGLFGRVDRVTKTADLMKKGHLTPLKVRVVLLRHGWVPFDHYQQEMDYLCMHTRRSNFICNLAQDLKGNTLVLFNYIEKHGEPLWEMLNNKVGEDRKIFFIHGGVDAYEREEARSICEREKDAIILASYGTFSTGINIKNLHNVIFASPSKSRVRNLQSIGRVLRKGDNKAQATLYDIADDCSKDHQYNYTLRHLAERIKIYDEESFDYEITKVNLKR
;
A
#
# COMPACT_ATOMS: atom_id res chain seq x y z
N MET A 1 -12.70 4.70 -9.15
CA MET A 1 -13.80 5.64 -8.83
C MET A 1 -14.76 5.86 -10.00
N TYR A 2 -14.39 6.45 -11.17
CA TYR A 2 -15.35 6.65 -12.29
C TYR A 2 -16.03 5.35 -12.76
N LYS A 3 -15.23 4.30 -13.02
CA LYS A 3 -15.78 2.98 -13.39
C LYS A 3 -16.68 2.40 -12.30
N ASP A 4 -16.32 2.60 -11.03
CA ASP A 4 -17.10 2.09 -9.91
C ASP A 4 -18.47 2.77 -9.81
N PHE A 5 -18.54 4.10 -10.07
CA PHE A 5 -19.81 4.82 -10.14
C PHE A 5 -20.75 4.22 -11.20
N ILE A 6 -20.20 3.92 -12.37
CA ILE A 6 -20.99 3.31 -13.46
C ILE A 6 -21.40 1.86 -13.10
N GLU A 7 -20.51 1.08 -12.52
CA GLU A 7 -20.81 -0.28 -12.04
C GLU A 7 -21.89 -0.29 -10.95
N TYR A 8 -21.96 0.76 -10.11
CA TYR A 8 -23.00 0.94 -9.10
C TYR A 8 -24.31 1.55 -9.63
N GLY A 9 -24.45 1.70 -10.94
CA GLY A 9 -25.70 2.07 -11.59
C GLY A 9 -25.89 3.57 -11.83
N TRP A 10 -24.85 4.41 -11.66
CA TRP A 10 -24.91 5.80 -12.08
C TRP A 10 -24.96 5.92 -13.60
N ASN A 11 -25.79 6.83 -14.11
CA ASN A 11 -25.84 7.07 -15.53
C ASN A 11 -24.55 7.78 -16.00
N VAL A 12 -23.98 7.32 -17.09
CA VAL A 12 -22.77 7.92 -17.69
C VAL A 12 -22.98 9.42 -18.00
N SER A 13 -24.20 9.82 -18.41
CA SER A 13 -24.54 11.22 -18.69
C SER A 13 -24.47 12.14 -17.45
N ASP A 14 -24.52 11.58 -16.24
CA ASP A 14 -24.56 12.35 -15.01
C ASP A 14 -23.16 12.51 -14.37
N VAL A 15 -22.15 11.86 -14.92
CA VAL A 15 -20.80 11.80 -14.32
C VAL A 15 -19.74 12.37 -15.27
N HIS A 16 -19.21 13.53 -14.93
CA HIS A 16 -18.10 14.16 -15.64
C HIS A 16 -16.75 13.81 -15.02
N LYS A 17 -15.79 13.42 -15.87
CA LYS A 17 -14.43 13.08 -15.45
C LYS A 17 -13.45 14.14 -15.93
N ILE A 18 -12.91 14.95 -15.02
CA ILE A 18 -11.86 15.92 -15.32
C ILE A 18 -10.48 15.24 -15.25
N MET A 19 -9.77 15.31 -16.36
CA MET A 19 -8.39 14.86 -16.52
C MET A 19 -7.64 15.81 -17.46
N GLY A 20 -6.33 15.61 -17.65
CA GLY A 20 -5.53 16.47 -18.55
C GLY A 20 -6.15 16.61 -19.93
N GLY A 21 -6.36 17.84 -20.38
CA GLY A 21 -6.95 18.16 -21.69
C GLY A 21 -8.49 18.10 -21.79
N VAL A 22 -9.18 17.72 -20.69
CA VAL A 22 -10.65 17.69 -20.66
C VAL A 22 -11.20 19.01 -20.11
N GLU A 23 -12.33 19.49 -20.69
CA GLU A 23 -13.05 20.66 -20.18
C GLU A 23 -13.44 20.47 -18.72
N LYS A 24 -13.25 21.52 -17.92
CA LYS A 24 -13.45 21.48 -16.47
C LYS A 24 -14.83 21.91 -16.03
N TYR A 25 -15.49 22.72 -16.86
CA TYR A 25 -16.84 23.20 -16.60
C TYR A 25 -17.88 22.29 -17.26
N THR A 26 -18.89 21.91 -16.50
CA THR A 26 -19.95 21.00 -16.94
C THR A 26 -21.22 21.23 -16.13
N ASP A 27 -22.36 20.92 -16.70
CA ASP A 27 -23.65 20.92 -16.00
C ASP A 27 -23.99 19.56 -15.37
N GLN A 28 -23.10 18.57 -15.54
CA GLN A 28 -23.30 17.24 -14.96
C GLN A 28 -23.23 17.30 -13.42
N PRO A 29 -24.16 16.63 -12.72
CA PRO A 29 -24.28 16.74 -11.26
C PRO A 29 -23.12 16.11 -10.49
N VAL A 30 -22.40 15.15 -11.09
CA VAL A 30 -21.25 14.49 -10.45
C VAL A 30 -19.97 14.80 -11.22
N VAL A 31 -18.99 15.35 -10.53
CA VAL A 31 -17.66 15.63 -11.09
C VAL A 31 -16.60 14.82 -10.35
N ILE A 32 -15.87 13.99 -11.08
CA ILE A 32 -14.73 13.22 -10.56
C ILE A 32 -13.45 13.80 -11.14
N SER A 33 -12.52 14.20 -10.26
CA SER A 33 -11.25 14.81 -10.67
C SER A 33 -10.08 14.34 -9.83
N THR A 34 -8.88 14.39 -10.40
CA THR A 34 -7.66 14.37 -9.62
C THR A 34 -7.37 15.78 -9.10
N TRP A 35 -6.76 15.88 -7.93
CA TRP A 35 -6.41 17.18 -7.34
C TRP A 35 -5.48 18.01 -8.26
N GLN A 36 -4.59 17.34 -9.01
CA GLN A 36 -3.66 17.98 -9.95
C GLN A 36 -4.39 18.75 -11.05
N SER A 37 -5.55 18.28 -11.45
CA SER A 37 -6.34 18.88 -12.53
C SER A 37 -7.05 20.16 -12.08
N ILE A 38 -7.36 20.30 -10.77
CA ILE A 38 -8.25 21.36 -10.27
C ILE A 38 -7.62 22.29 -9.20
N TYR A 39 -6.42 21.98 -8.66
CA TYR A 39 -5.87 22.75 -7.53
C TYR A 39 -5.60 24.24 -7.86
N LYS A 40 -5.37 24.56 -9.14
CA LYS A 40 -5.16 25.94 -9.63
C LYS A 40 -6.47 26.70 -9.90
N GLU A 41 -7.60 26.01 -9.95
CA GLU A 41 -8.87 26.66 -10.24
C GLU A 41 -9.23 27.72 -9.19
N PRO A 42 -9.89 28.82 -9.60
CA PRO A 42 -10.33 29.89 -8.71
C PRO A 42 -11.47 29.41 -7.79
N LYS A 43 -11.78 30.20 -6.75
CA LYS A 43 -12.82 29.87 -5.76
C LYS A 43 -14.18 29.62 -6.40
N ASN A 44 -14.57 30.44 -7.38
CA ASN A 44 -15.86 30.34 -8.07
C ASN A 44 -16.07 29.00 -8.81
N PHE A 45 -14.99 28.32 -9.21
CA PHE A 45 -15.08 26.95 -9.74
C PHE A 45 -15.66 25.97 -8.72
N PHE A 46 -15.35 26.16 -7.45
CA PHE A 46 -15.75 25.27 -6.37
C PHE A 46 -17.09 25.63 -5.74
N GLU A 47 -17.55 26.88 -5.85
CA GLU A 47 -18.81 27.38 -5.28
C GLU A 47 -20.08 26.69 -5.82
N ARG A 48 -19.97 26.05 -6.97
CA ARG A 48 -21.07 25.30 -7.59
C ARG A 48 -21.33 23.90 -7.00
N PHE A 49 -20.47 23.44 -6.07
CA PHE A 49 -20.58 22.10 -5.49
C PHE A 49 -21.14 22.17 -4.06
N ASP A 50 -22.32 21.58 -3.85
CA ASP A 50 -22.93 21.44 -2.52
C ASP A 50 -22.24 20.36 -1.67
N VAL A 51 -21.69 19.34 -2.33
CA VAL A 51 -21.04 18.18 -1.67
C VAL A 51 -19.64 17.98 -2.20
N ILE A 52 -18.67 17.94 -1.30
CA ILE A 52 -17.28 17.62 -1.61
C ILE A 52 -16.91 16.32 -0.91
N ILE A 53 -16.43 15.35 -1.69
CA ILE A 53 -15.93 14.06 -1.16
C ILE A 53 -14.44 13.98 -1.46
N GLY A 54 -13.62 13.99 -0.42
CA GLY A 54 -12.18 13.78 -0.50
C GLY A 54 -11.81 12.33 -0.25
N ASP A 55 -11.42 11.61 -1.29
CA ASP A 55 -10.87 10.27 -1.14
C ASP A 55 -9.41 10.32 -0.66
N GLU A 56 -8.96 9.30 0.05
CA GLU A 56 -7.65 9.25 0.71
C GLU A 56 -7.39 10.52 1.57
N ALA A 57 -8.35 10.84 2.41
CA ALA A 57 -8.39 12.09 3.19
C ALA A 57 -7.11 12.34 4.01
N HIS A 58 -6.38 11.30 4.41
CA HIS A 58 -5.10 11.43 5.10
C HIS A 58 -4.03 12.21 4.30
N GLN A 59 -4.20 12.40 2.99
CA GLN A 59 -3.30 13.18 2.14
C GLN A 59 -3.60 14.69 2.19
N TYR A 60 -4.75 15.12 2.72
CA TYR A 60 -5.19 16.53 2.72
C TYR A 60 -4.43 17.45 3.70
N LYS A 61 -3.39 16.94 4.33
CA LYS A 61 -2.35 17.74 5.01
C LYS A 61 -1.41 18.48 4.04
N ALA A 62 -1.35 18.08 2.77
CA ALA A 62 -0.55 18.73 1.75
C ALA A 62 -1.18 20.07 1.31
N LYS A 63 -0.34 21.12 1.16
CA LYS A 63 -0.78 22.50 0.80
C LYS A 63 -1.77 22.55 -0.38
N SER A 64 -1.54 21.76 -1.43
CA SER A 64 -2.40 21.77 -2.62
C SER A 64 -3.81 21.26 -2.31
N LEU A 65 -3.91 20.18 -1.54
CA LEU A 65 -5.19 19.59 -1.16
C LEU A 65 -5.92 20.42 -0.12
N THR A 66 -5.21 20.93 0.89
CA THR A 66 -5.75 21.90 1.85
C THR A 66 -6.26 23.14 1.13
N GLY A 67 -5.49 23.65 0.14
CA GLY A 67 -5.88 24.82 -0.67
C GLY A 67 -7.13 24.59 -1.51
N ILE A 68 -7.42 23.37 -1.97
CA ILE A 68 -8.70 23.04 -2.61
C ILE A 68 -9.84 23.14 -1.61
N LEU A 69 -9.71 22.48 -0.44
CA LEU A 69 -10.77 22.43 0.57
C LEU A 69 -11.07 23.83 1.17
N THR A 70 -10.07 24.70 1.28
CA THR A 70 -10.30 26.10 1.72
C THR A 70 -11.10 26.93 0.70
N LYS A 71 -11.06 26.56 -0.58
CA LYS A 71 -11.93 27.16 -1.62
C LYS A 71 -13.35 26.59 -1.60
N CYS A 72 -13.56 25.43 -0.96
CA CYS A 72 -14.83 24.72 -0.87
C CYS A 72 -15.59 25.00 0.45
N MET A 73 -15.27 26.08 1.17
CA MET A 73 -15.86 26.35 2.49
C MET A 73 -17.37 26.60 2.44
N ASP A 74 -17.89 27.01 1.29
CA ASP A 74 -19.32 27.27 1.09
C ASP A 74 -20.10 25.98 0.77
N ALA A 75 -19.41 24.85 0.52
CA ALA A 75 -20.05 23.56 0.33
C ALA A 75 -20.81 23.11 1.57
N LYS A 76 -22.04 22.65 1.39
CA LYS A 76 -22.95 22.22 2.47
C LYS A 76 -22.40 20.98 3.20
N TYR A 77 -21.80 20.06 2.46
CA TYR A 77 -21.21 18.85 3.00
C TYR A 77 -19.77 18.66 2.51
N ARG A 78 -18.86 18.42 3.44
CA ARG A 78 -17.46 18.09 3.17
C ARG A 78 -17.13 16.78 3.86
N ILE A 79 -16.92 15.72 3.09
CA ILE A 79 -16.76 14.36 3.57
C ILE A 79 -15.36 13.87 3.19
N GLY A 80 -14.55 13.51 4.18
CA GLY A 80 -13.25 12.88 3.97
C GLY A 80 -13.34 11.37 4.17
N LEU A 81 -12.91 10.59 3.19
CA LEU A 81 -12.86 9.13 3.28
C LEU A 81 -11.40 8.68 3.34
N THR A 82 -11.08 7.80 4.27
CA THR A 82 -9.77 7.16 4.32
C THR A 82 -9.84 5.82 5.07
N GLY A 83 -9.12 4.83 4.58
CA GLY A 83 -8.96 3.55 5.28
C GLY A 83 -7.95 3.62 6.44
N THR A 84 -7.09 4.65 6.48
CA THR A 84 -6.01 4.74 7.45
C THR A 84 -5.66 6.17 7.79
N LEU A 85 -5.49 6.47 9.08
CA LEU A 85 -4.85 7.70 9.57
C LEU A 85 -3.41 7.38 9.99
N ASP A 86 -2.52 8.37 9.88
CA ASP A 86 -1.11 8.18 10.24
C ASP A 86 -0.84 8.21 11.76
N GLY A 87 -1.85 8.51 12.56
CA GLY A 87 -1.79 8.55 14.02
C GLY A 87 -1.15 9.84 14.60
N MET A 88 -0.85 10.83 13.76
CA MET A 88 -0.30 12.11 14.23
C MET A 88 -1.43 13.09 14.57
N GLU A 89 -1.51 13.53 15.82
CA GLU A 89 -2.54 14.47 16.30
C GLU A 89 -2.61 15.77 15.49
N ALA A 90 -1.46 16.36 15.16
CA ALA A 90 -1.41 17.57 14.34
C ALA A 90 -2.04 17.39 12.95
N HIS A 91 -1.87 16.23 12.33
CA HIS A 91 -2.52 15.90 11.05
C HIS A 91 -4.02 15.68 11.22
N GLN A 92 -4.44 15.04 12.29
CA GLN A 92 -5.85 14.84 12.60
C GLN A 92 -6.56 16.19 12.79
N LEU A 93 -5.98 17.14 13.52
CA LEU A 93 -6.53 18.48 13.68
C LEU A 93 -6.74 19.21 12.34
N VAL A 94 -5.78 19.08 11.41
CA VAL A 94 -5.94 19.64 10.06
C VAL A 94 -7.12 19.00 9.34
N LEU A 95 -7.26 17.68 9.39
CA LEU A 95 -8.36 16.96 8.75
C LEU A 95 -9.71 17.31 9.38
N GLU A 96 -9.78 17.44 10.70
CA GLU A 96 -10.98 17.85 11.41
C GLU A 96 -11.40 19.29 11.07
N GLY A 97 -10.44 20.19 10.87
CA GLY A 97 -10.71 21.53 10.37
C GLY A 97 -11.26 21.58 8.94
N LEU A 98 -10.89 20.63 8.10
CA LEU A 98 -11.34 20.55 6.70
C LEU A 98 -12.66 19.80 6.52
N PHE A 99 -12.85 18.67 7.21
CA PHE A 99 -13.95 17.72 7.00
C PHE A 99 -14.88 17.57 8.20
N GLY A 100 -14.46 18.04 9.38
CA GLY A 100 -15.17 17.80 10.63
C GLY A 100 -14.62 16.60 11.40
N ARG A 101 -15.34 16.19 12.43
CA ARG A 101 -14.94 15.13 13.34
C ARG A 101 -14.62 13.83 12.61
N VAL A 102 -13.58 13.15 13.10
CA VAL A 102 -13.22 11.81 12.62
C VAL A 102 -14.11 10.75 13.28
N ASP A 103 -14.84 10.01 12.47
CA ASP A 103 -15.64 8.86 12.89
C ASP A 103 -15.05 7.56 12.35
N ARG A 104 -14.73 6.63 13.26
CA ARG A 104 -14.25 5.30 12.88
C ARG A 104 -15.44 4.36 12.65
N VAL A 105 -15.78 4.16 11.40
CA VAL A 105 -16.97 3.38 10.99
C VAL A 105 -16.84 1.89 11.33
N THR A 106 -15.63 1.31 11.15
CA THR A 106 -15.39 -0.11 11.39
C THR A 106 -13.90 -0.41 11.62
N LYS A 107 -13.61 -1.57 12.20
CA LYS A 107 -12.25 -2.13 12.30
C LYS A 107 -12.02 -3.19 11.25
N THR A 108 -10.79 -3.35 10.80
CA THR A 108 -10.40 -4.42 9.85
C THR A 108 -10.76 -5.81 10.38
N ALA A 109 -10.53 -6.06 11.67
CA ALA A 109 -10.88 -7.31 12.33
C ALA A 109 -12.39 -7.63 12.27
N ASP A 110 -13.26 -6.61 12.41
CA ASP A 110 -14.71 -6.80 12.34
C ASP A 110 -15.15 -7.15 10.92
N LEU A 111 -14.54 -6.54 9.91
CA LEU A 111 -14.79 -6.87 8.50
C LEU A 111 -14.36 -8.31 8.16
N MET A 112 -13.24 -8.76 8.72
CA MET A 112 -12.80 -10.16 8.57
C MET A 112 -13.78 -11.12 9.25
N LYS A 113 -14.20 -10.84 10.49
CA LYS A 113 -15.20 -11.67 11.23
C LYS A 113 -16.54 -11.75 10.50
N LYS A 114 -16.99 -10.64 9.91
CA LYS A 114 -18.23 -10.59 9.11
C LYS A 114 -18.07 -11.22 7.72
N GLY A 115 -16.87 -11.69 7.38
CA GLY A 115 -16.57 -12.28 6.10
C GLY A 115 -16.57 -11.29 4.92
N HIS A 116 -16.44 -10.00 5.16
CA HIS A 116 -16.25 -8.99 4.08
C HIS A 116 -14.82 -8.94 3.58
N LEU A 117 -13.84 -9.30 4.42
CA LEU A 117 -12.43 -9.42 4.08
C LEU A 117 -11.94 -10.85 4.33
N THR A 118 -10.87 -11.21 3.63
CA THR A 118 -10.17 -12.49 3.83
C THR A 118 -9.43 -12.46 5.18
N PRO A 119 -9.48 -13.51 6.01
CA PRO A 119 -8.69 -13.62 7.23
C PRO A 119 -7.20 -13.44 6.95
N LEU A 120 -6.49 -12.72 7.83
CA LEU A 120 -5.05 -12.48 7.75
C LEU A 120 -4.30 -13.25 8.81
N LYS A 121 -3.22 -13.91 8.41
CA LYS A 121 -2.17 -14.37 9.32
C LYS A 121 -0.89 -13.59 9.07
N VAL A 122 -0.27 -13.03 10.12
CA VAL A 122 1.00 -12.33 10.02
C VAL A 122 2.12 -13.24 10.55
N ARG A 123 3.15 -13.44 9.73
CA ARG A 123 4.37 -14.17 10.10
C ARG A 123 5.54 -13.20 10.07
N VAL A 124 5.96 -12.74 11.23
CA VAL A 124 7.17 -11.93 11.36
C VAL A 124 8.38 -12.85 11.31
N VAL A 125 9.22 -12.65 10.32
CA VAL A 125 10.47 -13.40 10.15
C VAL A 125 11.64 -12.51 10.54
N LEU A 126 12.19 -12.73 11.74
CA LEU A 126 13.30 -11.95 12.27
C LEU A 126 14.64 -12.58 11.87
N LEU A 127 15.28 -11.99 10.88
CA LEU A 127 16.59 -12.39 10.36
C LEU A 127 17.71 -11.84 11.23
N ARG A 128 18.49 -12.73 11.86
CA ARG A 128 19.60 -12.37 12.74
C ARG A 128 20.90 -12.33 11.95
N HIS A 129 21.45 -11.12 11.76
CA HIS A 129 22.70 -10.89 11.03
C HIS A 129 23.93 -11.00 11.93
N GLY A 130 23.77 -10.87 13.25
CA GLY A 130 24.82 -10.54 14.19
C GLY A 130 25.04 -9.02 14.24
N TRP A 131 26.00 -8.61 15.06
CA TRP A 131 26.26 -7.18 15.27
C TRP A 131 26.81 -6.50 14.02
N VAL A 132 26.13 -5.47 13.56
CA VAL A 132 26.60 -4.55 12.51
C VAL A 132 26.24 -3.13 12.94
N PRO A 133 27.25 -2.25 13.15
CA PRO A 133 27.01 -0.85 13.49
C PRO A 133 26.58 -0.06 12.25
N PHE A 134 25.65 0.87 12.44
CA PHE A 134 25.22 1.80 11.39
C PHE A 134 25.15 3.22 11.96
N ASP A 135 25.76 4.18 11.28
CA ASP A 135 25.73 5.59 11.68
C ASP A 135 24.38 6.23 11.36
N HIS A 136 23.74 5.80 10.28
CA HIS A 136 22.44 6.33 9.85
C HIS A 136 21.62 5.28 9.09
N TYR A 137 20.31 5.54 9.00
CA TYR A 137 19.33 4.64 8.37
C TYR A 137 19.68 4.20 6.95
N GLN A 138 20.23 5.12 6.12
CA GLN A 138 20.54 4.78 4.72
C GLN A 138 21.67 3.74 4.62
N GLN A 139 22.67 3.82 5.49
CA GLN A 139 23.75 2.84 5.54
C GLN A 139 23.23 1.44 5.90
N GLU A 140 22.28 1.36 6.84
CA GLU A 140 21.63 0.09 7.18
C GLU A 140 20.83 -0.43 5.98
N MET A 141 20.07 0.43 5.28
CA MET A 141 19.31 0.01 4.12
C MET A 141 20.18 -0.48 2.97
N ASP A 142 21.31 0.19 2.71
CA ASP A 142 22.27 -0.24 1.69
C ASP A 142 22.85 -1.61 2.05
N TYR A 143 23.25 -1.81 3.30
CA TYR A 143 23.69 -3.12 3.79
C TYR A 143 22.62 -4.22 3.57
N LEU A 144 21.38 -3.98 3.98
CA LEU A 144 20.30 -4.96 3.88
C LEU A 144 19.94 -5.30 2.42
N CYS A 145 19.93 -4.31 1.53
CA CYS A 145 19.66 -4.52 0.11
C CYS A 145 20.77 -5.34 -0.58
N MET A 146 22.03 -5.11 -0.20
CA MET A 146 23.20 -5.78 -0.77
C MET A 146 23.50 -7.15 -0.11
N HIS A 147 22.83 -7.50 0.98
CA HIS A 147 23.13 -8.71 1.74
C HIS A 147 22.61 -9.98 1.04
N THR A 148 23.50 -10.68 0.33
CA THR A 148 23.17 -11.82 -0.53
C THR A 148 22.38 -12.94 0.17
N ARG A 149 22.74 -13.29 1.41
CA ARG A 149 22.01 -14.35 2.15
C ARG A 149 20.59 -13.94 2.51
N ARG A 150 20.38 -12.65 2.81
CA ARG A 150 19.05 -12.08 3.04
C ARG A 150 18.20 -12.15 1.77
N SER A 151 18.74 -11.71 0.64
CA SER A 151 18.07 -11.76 -0.66
C SER A 151 17.77 -13.21 -1.07
N ASN A 152 18.71 -14.14 -0.87
CA ASN A 152 18.49 -15.57 -1.08
C ASN A 152 17.35 -16.11 -0.21
N PHE A 153 17.29 -15.74 1.07
CA PHE A 153 16.21 -16.14 1.96
C PHE A 153 14.85 -15.66 1.44
N ILE A 154 14.73 -14.39 1.04
CA ILE A 154 13.50 -13.81 0.50
C ILE A 154 13.08 -14.52 -0.79
N CYS A 155 14.02 -14.78 -1.70
CA CYS A 155 13.75 -15.49 -2.94
C CYS A 155 13.32 -16.94 -2.71
N ASN A 156 13.99 -17.66 -1.81
CA ASN A 156 13.61 -19.05 -1.46
C ASN A 156 12.21 -19.07 -0.83
N LEU A 157 11.92 -18.14 0.09
CA LEU A 157 10.58 -18.01 0.67
C LEU A 157 9.53 -17.77 -0.42
N ALA A 158 9.78 -16.83 -1.34
CA ALA A 158 8.84 -16.54 -2.43
C ALA A 158 8.63 -17.75 -3.36
N GLN A 159 9.68 -18.52 -3.61
CA GLN A 159 9.64 -19.74 -4.41
C GLN A 159 8.85 -20.88 -3.75
N ASP A 160 9.03 -21.07 -2.44
CA ASP A 160 8.41 -22.16 -1.68
C ASP A 160 6.92 -21.93 -1.43
N LEU A 161 6.48 -20.66 -1.38
CA LEU A 161 5.09 -20.31 -1.17
C LEU A 161 4.23 -20.66 -2.37
N LYS A 162 3.06 -21.25 -2.10
CA LYS A 162 2.04 -21.56 -3.12
C LYS A 162 1.00 -20.45 -3.20
N GLY A 163 0.45 -20.28 -4.39
CA GLY A 163 -0.49 -19.21 -4.70
C GLY A 163 0.21 -17.90 -5.06
N ASN A 164 -0.55 -16.96 -5.60
CA ASN A 164 0.00 -15.68 -6.01
C ASN A 164 0.67 -14.97 -4.84
N THR A 165 1.95 -14.72 -4.99
CA THR A 165 2.84 -14.16 -3.96
C THR A 165 3.36 -12.80 -4.39
N LEU A 166 3.09 -11.76 -3.60
CA LEU A 166 3.57 -10.41 -3.82
C LEU A 166 4.80 -10.14 -2.96
N VAL A 167 5.88 -9.67 -3.57
CA VAL A 167 7.10 -9.23 -2.88
C VAL A 167 7.22 -7.73 -3.01
N LEU A 168 7.14 -7.01 -1.88
CA LEU A 168 7.19 -5.55 -1.85
C LEU A 168 8.57 -5.03 -1.47
N PHE A 169 9.11 -4.13 -2.30
CA PHE A 169 10.42 -3.49 -2.12
C PHE A 169 10.35 -1.96 -2.24
N ASN A 170 11.37 -1.26 -1.73
CA ASN A 170 11.47 0.21 -1.79
C ASN A 170 12.34 0.71 -2.95
N TYR A 171 13.51 0.12 -3.15
CA TYR A 171 14.53 0.59 -4.09
C TYR A 171 14.54 -0.30 -5.33
N ILE A 172 14.34 0.28 -6.50
CA ILE A 172 14.26 -0.46 -7.77
C ILE A 172 15.62 -1.07 -8.08
N GLU A 173 16.64 -0.26 -8.34
CA GLU A 173 17.97 -0.70 -8.77
C GLU A 173 18.74 -1.48 -7.69
N LYS A 174 18.67 -1.04 -6.42
CA LYS A 174 19.45 -1.64 -5.34
C LYS A 174 18.85 -2.92 -4.77
N HIS A 175 17.54 -3.13 -4.91
CA HIS A 175 16.84 -4.23 -4.25
C HIS A 175 15.90 -5.00 -5.16
N GLY A 176 15.04 -4.30 -5.91
CA GLY A 176 14.04 -4.92 -6.78
C GLY A 176 14.68 -5.72 -7.92
N GLU A 177 15.57 -5.10 -8.68
CA GLU A 177 16.28 -5.74 -9.80
C GLU A 177 17.12 -6.95 -9.34
N PRO A 178 17.96 -6.86 -8.30
CA PRO A 178 18.68 -8.03 -7.80
C PRO A 178 17.78 -9.17 -7.35
N LEU A 179 16.65 -8.89 -6.67
CA LEU A 179 15.70 -9.92 -6.28
C LEU A 179 15.03 -10.55 -7.50
N TRP A 180 14.68 -9.76 -8.51
CA TRP A 180 14.08 -10.24 -9.76
C TRP A 180 15.04 -11.15 -10.53
N GLU A 181 16.30 -10.75 -10.71
CA GLU A 181 17.34 -11.58 -11.34
C GLU A 181 17.55 -12.90 -10.60
N MET A 182 17.64 -12.83 -9.25
CA MET A 182 17.80 -14.03 -8.44
C MET A 182 16.60 -14.99 -8.54
N LEU A 183 15.39 -14.46 -8.60
CA LEU A 183 14.18 -15.28 -8.76
C LEU A 183 14.10 -15.89 -10.15
N ASN A 184 14.37 -15.15 -11.21
CA ASN A 184 14.41 -15.70 -12.57
C ASN A 184 15.41 -16.84 -12.73
N ASN A 185 16.55 -16.76 -12.06
CA ASN A 185 17.55 -17.83 -12.06
C ASN A 185 17.14 -19.07 -11.24
N LYS A 186 16.22 -18.92 -10.29
CA LYS A 186 15.79 -20.00 -9.38
C LYS A 186 14.48 -20.66 -9.79
N VAL A 187 13.55 -19.87 -10.28
CA VAL A 187 12.19 -20.30 -10.61
C VAL A 187 12.18 -20.76 -12.06
N GLY A 188 11.75 -22.02 -12.31
CA GLY A 188 11.64 -22.56 -13.66
C GLY A 188 10.54 -21.86 -14.48
N GLU A 189 10.43 -22.23 -15.76
CA GLU A 189 9.48 -21.65 -16.72
C GLU A 189 8.01 -21.88 -16.35
N ASP A 190 7.72 -22.84 -15.48
CA ASP A 190 6.36 -23.19 -15.05
C ASP A 190 5.69 -22.14 -14.15
N ARG A 191 6.45 -21.22 -13.54
CA ARG A 191 5.94 -20.22 -12.64
C ARG A 191 6.28 -18.81 -13.11
N LYS A 192 5.27 -18.01 -13.42
CA LYS A 192 5.45 -16.65 -13.94
C LYS A 192 5.95 -15.68 -12.88
N ILE A 193 6.89 -14.83 -13.26
CA ILE A 193 7.42 -13.76 -12.43
C ILE A 193 7.15 -12.43 -13.11
N PHE A 194 6.55 -11.48 -12.37
CA PHE A 194 6.26 -10.13 -12.84
C PHE A 194 7.07 -9.12 -12.04
N PHE A 195 7.67 -8.14 -12.74
CA PHE A 195 8.41 -7.05 -12.11
C PHE A 195 7.73 -5.71 -12.42
N ILE A 196 7.15 -5.07 -11.39
CA ILE A 196 6.27 -3.93 -11.54
C ILE A 196 6.77 -2.76 -10.69
N HIS A 197 7.14 -1.65 -11.33
CA HIS A 197 7.63 -0.45 -10.66
C HIS A 197 7.22 0.83 -11.41
N GLY A 198 7.55 2.01 -10.86
CA GLY A 198 7.11 3.29 -11.41
C GLY A 198 7.65 3.63 -12.80
N GLY A 199 8.76 3.00 -13.22
CA GLY A 199 9.31 3.15 -14.57
C GLY A 199 8.60 2.32 -15.65
N VAL A 200 7.72 1.39 -15.27
CA VAL A 200 6.92 0.58 -16.20
C VAL A 200 5.72 1.40 -16.67
N ASP A 201 5.40 1.31 -17.96
CA ASP A 201 4.24 2.01 -18.55
C ASP A 201 2.91 1.61 -17.89
N ALA A 202 1.94 2.52 -17.90
CA ALA A 202 0.63 2.29 -17.28
C ALA A 202 -0.14 1.15 -17.95
N TYR A 203 0.02 0.98 -19.27
CA TYR A 203 -0.62 -0.10 -20.02
C TYR A 203 0.01 -1.46 -19.66
N GLU A 204 1.33 -1.54 -19.65
CA GLU A 204 2.05 -2.76 -19.25
C GLU A 204 1.74 -3.18 -17.81
N ARG A 205 1.60 -2.21 -16.90
CA ARG A 205 1.16 -2.47 -15.51
C ARG A 205 -0.24 -3.05 -15.43
N GLU A 206 -1.17 -2.54 -16.23
CA GLU A 206 -2.55 -3.04 -16.27
C GLU A 206 -2.62 -4.42 -16.92
N GLU A 207 -1.80 -4.68 -17.94
CA GLU A 207 -1.66 -5.99 -18.56
C GLU A 207 -1.11 -7.02 -17.57
N ALA A 208 -0.01 -6.71 -16.89
CA ALA A 208 0.56 -7.54 -15.84
C ALA A 208 -0.46 -7.83 -14.74
N ARG A 209 -1.24 -6.83 -14.31
CA ARG A 209 -2.33 -7.00 -13.35
C ARG A 209 -3.37 -7.99 -13.86
N SER A 210 -3.83 -7.83 -15.09
CA SER A 210 -4.86 -8.68 -15.70
C SER A 210 -4.39 -10.14 -15.81
N ILE A 211 -3.12 -10.34 -16.15
CA ILE A 211 -2.53 -11.68 -16.21
C ILE A 211 -2.42 -12.26 -14.80
N CYS A 212 -1.91 -11.50 -13.83
CA CYS A 212 -1.79 -11.94 -12.42
C CYS A 212 -3.13 -12.37 -11.83
N GLU A 213 -4.25 -11.74 -12.20
CA GLU A 213 -5.58 -12.13 -11.72
C GLU A 213 -6.02 -13.51 -12.24
N ARG A 214 -5.53 -13.92 -13.41
CA ARG A 214 -5.82 -15.22 -14.02
C ARG A 214 -4.88 -16.30 -13.54
N GLU A 215 -3.66 -15.94 -13.13
CA GLU A 215 -2.68 -16.87 -12.61
C GLU A 215 -3.06 -17.34 -11.19
N LYS A 216 -2.68 -18.59 -10.91
CA LYS A 216 -2.96 -19.21 -9.61
C LYS A 216 -1.72 -19.31 -8.72
N ASP A 217 -0.53 -19.20 -9.31
CA ASP A 217 0.74 -19.38 -8.61
C ASP A 217 1.85 -18.51 -9.23
N ALA A 218 1.62 -17.21 -9.35
CA ALA A 218 2.60 -16.24 -9.83
C ALA A 218 3.38 -15.57 -8.70
N ILE A 219 4.61 -15.12 -8.99
CA ILE A 219 5.38 -14.23 -8.11
C ILE A 219 5.36 -12.83 -8.71
N ILE A 220 4.99 -11.84 -7.92
CA ILE A 220 4.90 -10.45 -8.33
C ILE A 220 5.85 -9.63 -7.47
N LEU A 221 6.90 -9.09 -8.06
CA LEU A 221 7.77 -8.11 -7.40
C LEU A 221 7.24 -6.71 -7.72
N ALA A 222 6.89 -5.95 -6.71
CA ALA A 222 6.38 -4.59 -6.91
C ALA A 222 7.01 -3.58 -5.96
N SER A 223 7.23 -2.35 -6.45
CA SER A 223 7.60 -1.27 -5.56
C SER A 223 6.40 -0.84 -4.71
N TYR A 224 6.62 -0.48 -3.44
CA TYR A 224 5.55 0.03 -2.57
C TYR A 224 4.80 1.22 -3.18
N GLY A 225 5.51 2.13 -3.86
CA GLY A 225 4.90 3.28 -4.51
C GLY A 225 3.90 2.88 -5.58
N THR A 226 4.29 1.98 -6.47
CA THR A 226 3.44 1.50 -7.56
C THR A 226 2.28 0.66 -7.06
N PHE A 227 2.53 -0.22 -6.08
CA PHE A 227 1.49 -1.05 -5.50
C PHE A 227 0.43 -0.24 -4.74
N SER A 228 0.84 0.81 -4.00
CA SER A 228 -0.10 1.66 -3.26
C SER A 228 -0.97 2.54 -4.16
N THR A 229 -0.55 2.88 -5.38
CA THR A 229 -1.25 3.85 -6.23
C THR A 229 -2.15 3.26 -7.33
N GLY A 230 -2.22 1.94 -7.52
CA GLY A 230 -3.08 1.49 -8.61
C GLY A 230 -3.16 0.01 -8.93
N ILE A 231 -2.34 -0.84 -8.35
CA ILE A 231 -2.43 -2.27 -8.65
C ILE A 231 -3.45 -2.93 -7.72
N ASN A 232 -4.54 -3.42 -8.29
CA ASN A 232 -5.58 -4.14 -7.58
C ASN A 232 -5.62 -5.60 -8.05
N ILE A 233 -4.96 -6.48 -7.33
CA ILE A 233 -4.99 -7.93 -7.60
C ILE A 233 -5.79 -8.60 -6.48
N LYS A 234 -6.96 -9.14 -6.80
CA LYS A 234 -7.85 -9.79 -5.81
C LYS A 234 -7.32 -11.15 -5.35
N ASN A 235 -6.64 -11.86 -6.23
CA ASN A 235 -6.18 -13.24 -6.01
C ASN A 235 -4.75 -13.30 -5.41
N LEU A 236 -4.41 -12.42 -4.46
CA LEU A 236 -3.15 -12.49 -3.72
C LEU A 236 -3.30 -13.35 -2.47
N HIS A 237 -2.52 -14.42 -2.36
CA HIS A 237 -2.50 -15.33 -1.22
C HIS A 237 -1.44 -14.94 -0.20
N ASN A 238 -0.26 -14.53 -0.67
CA ASN A 238 0.87 -14.18 0.17
C ASN A 238 1.38 -12.78 -0.17
N VAL A 239 1.85 -12.07 0.84
CA VAL A 239 2.65 -10.85 0.66
C VAL A 239 3.91 -10.93 1.50
N ILE A 240 5.04 -10.57 0.92
CA ILE A 240 6.33 -10.50 1.58
C ILE A 240 6.74 -9.02 1.65
N PHE A 241 6.88 -8.48 2.85
CA PHE A 241 7.49 -7.17 3.05
C PHE A 241 9.01 -7.33 3.03
N ALA A 242 9.61 -7.25 1.84
CA ALA A 242 11.05 -7.42 1.66
C ALA A 242 11.86 -6.18 2.11
N SER A 243 11.25 -5.00 2.14
CA SER A 243 11.87 -3.78 2.65
C SER A 243 11.17 -3.30 3.91
N PRO A 244 11.91 -3.07 5.01
CA PRO A 244 11.31 -2.58 6.24
C PRO A 244 10.73 -1.18 6.08
N SER A 245 9.52 -0.98 6.60
CA SER A 245 8.82 0.31 6.60
C SER A 245 8.18 0.57 7.96
N LYS A 246 8.34 1.80 8.48
CA LYS A 246 7.63 2.27 9.67
C LYS A 246 6.27 2.93 9.36
N SER A 247 5.99 3.20 8.09
CA SER A 247 4.80 3.95 7.71
C SER A 247 3.53 3.13 7.94
N ARG A 248 2.73 3.55 8.93
CA ARG A 248 1.42 2.96 9.23
C ARG A 248 0.50 2.90 8.00
N VAL A 249 0.36 4.03 7.32
CA VAL A 249 -0.49 4.15 6.14
C VAL A 249 -0.07 3.16 5.06
N ARG A 250 1.23 3.13 4.72
CA ARG A 250 1.77 2.22 3.70
C ARG A 250 1.55 0.76 4.05
N ASN A 251 1.81 0.37 5.30
CA ASN A 251 1.64 -1.01 5.75
C ASN A 251 0.17 -1.43 5.68
N LEU A 252 -0.74 -0.64 6.25
CA LEU A 252 -2.17 -0.94 6.26
C LEU A 252 -2.80 -0.93 4.86
N GLN A 253 -2.42 0.00 3.98
CA GLN A 253 -2.86 0.00 2.59
C GLN A 253 -2.39 -1.25 1.83
N SER A 254 -1.14 -1.66 2.04
CA SER A 254 -0.60 -2.88 1.43
C SER A 254 -1.33 -4.13 1.93
N ILE A 255 -1.55 -4.23 3.24
CA ILE A 255 -2.31 -5.31 3.86
C ILE A 255 -3.76 -5.31 3.34
N GLY A 256 -4.45 -4.17 3.37
CA GLY A 256 -5.84 -4.04 2.93
C GLY A 256 -6.10 -4.53 1.51
N ARG A 257 -5.14 -4.33 0.60
CA ARG A 257 -5.24 -4.86 -0.78
C ARG A 257 -5.15 -6.39 -0.83
N VAL A 258 -4.32 -6.96 0.02
CA VAL A 258 -4.17 -8.43 0.12
C VAL A 258 -5.40 -9.07 0.79
N LEU A 259 -6.12 -8.34 1.64
CA LEU A 259 -7.33 -8.83 2.32
C LEU A 259 -8.56 -8.89 1.41
N ARG A 260 -8.52 -8.35 0.20
CA ARG A 260 -9.65 -8.43 -0.73
C ARG A 260 -10.00 -9.87 -1.03
N LYS A 261 -11.29 -10.16 -1.07
CA LYS A 261 -11.79 -11.50 -1.41
C LYS A 261 -11.46 -11.86 -2.85
N GLY A 262 -10.99 -13.06 -3.05
CA GLY A 262 -10.83 -13.74 -4.35
C GLY A 262 -11.54 -15.08 -4.34
N ASP A 263 -11.84 -15.64 -5.50
CA ASP A 263 -12.66 -16.85 -5.70
C ASP A 263 -11.91 -18.00 -5.09
N ASN A 264 -11.20 -18.42 -4.50
CA ASN A 264 -10.51 -19.58 -3.91
C ASN A 264 -9.53 -19.19 -2.79
N LYS A 265 -9.81 -18.09 -2.11
CA LYS A 265 -8.91 -17.54 -1.12
C LYS A 265 -9.53 -17.64 0.29
N ALA A 266 -9.18 -18.69 1.00
CA ALA A 266 -9.64 -18.92 2.38
C ALA A 266 -8.89 -18.03 3.39
N GLN A 267 -7.60 -17.75 3.15
CA GLN A 267 -6.73 -16.96 4.03
C GLN A 267 -5.68 -16.21 3.23
N ALA A 268 -5.26 -15.05 3.74
CA ALA A 268 -4.08 -14.31 3.27
C ALA A 268 -2.97 -14.40 4.31
N THR A 269 -1.71 -14.48 3.87
CA THR A 269 -0.56 -14.49 4.77
C THR A 269 0.39 -13.34 4.45
N LEU A 270 0.72 -12.55 5.47
CA LEU A 270 1.78 -11.55 5.43
C LEU A 270 3.07 -12.14 6.03
N TYR A 271 4.14 -12.14 5.27
CA TYR A 271 5.49 -12.41 5.72
C TYR A 271 6.23 -11.07 5.92
N ASP A 272 6.33 -10.65 7.16
CA ASP A 272 7.01 -9.40 7.54
C ASP A 272 8.47 -9.69 7.82
N ILE A 273 9.35 -9.40 6.85
CA ILE A 273 10.79 -9.59 6.99
C ILE A 273 11.35 -8.45 7.85
N ALA A 274 11.94 -8.81 8.95
CA ALA A 274 12.62 -7.89 9.87
C ALA A 274 14.06 -8.31 10.07
N ASP A 275 14.93 -7.34 10.34
CA ASP A 275 16.37 -7.56 10.39
C ASP A 275 16.93 -7.15 11.77
N ASP A 276 17.60 -8.10 12.44
CA ASP A 276 18.24 -7.89 13.73
C ASP A 276 19.76 -7.87 13.55
N CYS A 277 20.31 -6.66 13.54
CA CYS A 277 21.74 -6.37 13.55
C CYS A 277 22.20 -5.84 14.92
N SER A 278 21.41 -6.04 15.98
CA SER A 278 21.62 -5.42 17.30
C SER A 278 22.66 -6.14 18.15
N LYS A 279 23.20 -5.40 19.14
CA LYS A 279 24.04 -5.91 20.23
C LYS A 279 23.87 -5.03 21.48
N ASP A 280 23.78 -5.63 22.65
CA ASP A 280 23.85 -4.95 23.95
C ASP A 280 22.93 -3.71 24.06
N HIS A 281 21.64 -3.88 23.71
CA HIS A 281 20.61 -2.81 23.68
C HIS A 281 20.82 -1.72 22.61
N GLN A 282 21.80 -1.84 21.73
CA GLN A 282 21.95 -0.99 20.55
C GLN A 282 21.13 -1.56 19.40
N TYR A 283 19.87 -1.16 19.33
CA TYR A 283 18.94 -1.62 18.29
C TYR A 283 19.15 -0.86 16.98
N ASN A 284 19.24 -1.61 15.87
CA ASN A 284 19.30 -1.02 14.54
C ASN A 284 17.96 -0.37 14.13
N TYR A 285 17.97 0.46 13.11
CA TYR A 285 16.82 1.27 12.70
C TYR A 285 15.64 0.41 12.26
N THR A 286 15.87 -0.62 11.44
CA THR A 286 14.80 -1.47 10.91
C THR A 286 14.17 -2.36 11.97
N LEU A 287 14.92 -2.74 12.99
CA LEU A 287 14.37 -3.45 14.15
C LEU A 287 13.43 -2.55 14.97
N ARG A 288 13.75 -1.25 15.12
CA ARG A 288 12.82 -0.27 15.71
C ARG A 288 11.57 -0.12 14.85
N HIS A 289 11.68 -0.14 13.52
CA HIS A 289 10.54 -0.14 12.62
C HIS A 289 9.64 -1.37 12.79
N LEU A 290 10.21 -2.53 13.13
CA LEU A 290 9.41 -3.71 13.48
C LEU A 290 8.55 -3.44 14.72
N ALA A 291 9.10 -2.83 15.76
CA ALA A 291 8.33 -2.50 16.95
C ALA A 291 7.10 -1.62 16.64
N GLU A 292 7.25 -0.66 15.72
CA GLU A 292 6.11 0.15 15.25
C GLU A 292 5.09 -0.68 14.45
N ARG A 293 5.53 -1.64 13.65
CA ARG A 293 4.61 -2.55 12.92
C ARG A 293 3.87 -3.48 13.87
N ILE A 294 4.52 -3.99 14.89
CA ILE A 294 3.87 -4.82 15.93
C ILE A 294 2.72 -4.06 16.61
N LYS A 295 2.95 -2.78 16.97
CA LYS A 295 1.87 -1.93 17.52
C LYS A 295 0.67 -1.85 16.56
N ILE A 296 0.92 -1.73 15.25
CA ILE A 296 -0.14 -1.71 14.24
C ILE A 296 -0.91 -3.04 14.25
N TYR A 297 -0.21 -4.18 14.32
CA TYR A 297 -0.85 -5.50 14.35
C TYR A 297 -1.71 -5.69 15.60
N ASP A 298 -1.24 -5.24 16.76
CA ASP A 298 -1.99 -5.25 18.02
C ASP A 298 -3.26 -4.36 17.94
N GLU A 299 -3.12 -3.13 17.45
CA GLU A 299 -4.24 -2.18 17.32
C GLU A 299 -5.32 -2.65 16.33
N GLU A 300 -4.91 -3.28 15.23
CA GLU A 300 -5.83 -3.86 14.24
C GLU A 300 -6.31 -5.26 14.62
N SER A 301 -5.80 -5.83 15.74
CA SER A 301 -6.11 -7.17 16.23
C SER A 301 -5.78 -8.26 15.19
N PHE A 302 -4.66 -8.12 14.52
CA PHE A 302 -4.15 -9.15 13.62
C PHE A 302 -3.44 -10.25 14.43
N ASP A 303 -3.70 -11.51 14.08
CA ASP A 303 -2.97 -12.65 14.63
C ASP A 303 -1.56 -12.70 14.04
N TYR A 304 -0.52 -12.68 14.88
CA TYR A 304 0.86 -12.73 14.42
C TYR A 304 1.74 -13.68 15.24
N GLU A 305 2.73 -14.25 14.58
CA GLU A 305 3.78 -15.07 15.19
C GLU A 305 5.18 -14.58 14.77
N ILE A 306 6.16 -14.68 15.65
CA ILE A 306 7.53 -14.25 15.37
C ILE A 306 8.45 -15.47 15.30
N THR A 307 9.06 -15.66 14.14
CA THR A 307 10.06 -16.72 13.90
C THR A 307 11.44 -16.09 13.73
N LYS A 308 12.44 -16.61 14.43
CA LYS A 308 13.84 -16.14 14.36
C LYS A 308 14.64 -17.04 13.45
N VAL A 309 15.35 -16.46 12.49
CA VAL A 309 16.22 -17.15 11.53
C VAL A 309 17.63 -16.58 11.62
N ASN A 310 18.63 -17.42 11.85
CA ASN A 310 20.02 -16.98 11.87
C ASN A 310 20.60 -16.99 10.45
N LEU A 311 21.05 -15.83 9.97
CA LEU A 311 21.76 -15.70 8.69
C LEU A 311 23.27 -15.95 8.81
N LYS A 312 23.77 -16.13 10.06
CA LYS A 312 25.15 -16.52 10.29
C LYS A 312 25.30 -18.00 9.92
N ARG A 313 25.80 -18.25 8.74
CA ARG A 313 26.67 -19.36 8.32
C ARG A 313 26.74 -19.44 6.81
#